data_fe2d8e9922085952a8909b5c7505f500
#
_entry.id   fe2d8e9922085952a8909b5c7505f500
#
_cell.length_a   1.000
_cell.length_b   1.000
_cell.length_c   1.000
_cell.angle_alpha   90.00
_cell.angle_beta   90.00
_cell.angle_gamma   90.00
#
_symmetry.space_group_name_H-M   'P 1'
#
loop_
_entity.id
_entity.type
_entity.pdbx_description
1 polymer ?
#
loop_
_entity_poly.entity_id
_entity_poly.type
_entity_poly.pdbx_seq_one_letter_code
_entity_poly.pdbx_strand_id
1 'polypeptide(L)'
;DKDGATWYKATSAGGKQDKVYIKSTGEPTYRLPDTAYHKDKINRGFDLIVDVFGADHADTYPDVLSALNALGLNTHHIKILLYQFVTLIRDGEKVKMSTRKADFVTLDDLLNELGIDIVRYFFIMRSMNSHLDFDLDLAKDQSDNNPVFYLQYAYARICNIIKHGADQGFQLTDNFDPGLLDKENEVKLMKLMSNFPVTMHTVLD
;
A
#
# COMPACT_ATOMS: atom_id res chain seq x y z
N ASP A 1 2.59 -21.53 33.34
CA ASP A 1 3.46 -22.52 32.66
C ASP A 1 2.68 -23.80 32.44
N LYS A 2 2.84 -24.39 31.29
CA LYS A 2 2.21 -25.66 30.93
C LYS A 2 3.19 -26.46 30.08
N ASP A 3 3.42 -27.72 30.44
CA ASP A 3 4.33 -28.61 29.71
C ASP A 3 5.74 -28.04 29.52
N GLY A 4 6.26 -27.28 30.52
CA GLY A 4 7.55 -26.64 30.47
C GLY A 4 7.64 -25.39 29.59
N ALA A 5 6.56 -24.99 28.94
CA ALA A 5 6.47 -23.79 28.12
C ALA A 5 5.77 -22.64 28.87
N THR A 6 6.13 -21.39 28.58
CA THR A 6 5.45 -20.20 29.11
C THR A 6 4.37 -19.74 28.14
N TRP A 7 3.16 -19.65 28.66
CA TRP A 7 1.96 -19.30 27.88
C TRP A 7 1.41 -17.94 28.27
N TYR A 8 1.00 -17.16 27.28
CA TYR A 8 0.14 -16.02 27.46
C TYR A 8 -1.32 -16.48 27.45
N LYS A 9 -2.06 -16.17 28.54
CA LYS A 9 -3.48 -16.50 28.67
C LYS A 9 -4.36 -15.52 27.87
N ALA A 10 -4.28 -15.60 26.55
CA ALA A 10 -5.04 -14.71 25.67
C ALA A 10 -6.55 -14.86 25.83
N THR A 11 -7.03 -16.06 26.21
CA THR A 11 -8.46 -16.30 26.51
C THR A 11 -9.00 -15.44 27.64
N SER A 12 -8.16 -15.11 28.63
CA SER A 12 -8.51 -14.19 29.73
C SER A 12 -8.68 -12.72 29.25
N ALA A 13 -8.13 -12.40 28.08
CA ALA A 13 -8.21 -11.07 27.45
C ALA A 13 -9.13 -11.06 26.21
N GLY A 14 -10.03 -12.05 26.09
CA GLY A 14 -10.98 -12.15 24.97
C GLY A 14 -10.42 -12.81 23.70
N GLY A 15 -9.21 -13.35 23.74
CA GLY A 15 -8.63 -14.10 22.63
C GLY A 15 -9.25 -15.48 22.46
N LYS A 16 -9.15 -16.06 21.27
CA LYS A 16 -9.74 -17.38 20.96
C LYS A 16 -9.03 -18.55 21.65
N GLN A 17 -7.73 -18.44 21.87
CA GLN A 17 -6.92 -19.49 22.49
C GLN A 17 -5.64 -18.91 23.12
N ASP A 18 -5.13 -19.57 24.15
CA ASP A 18 -3.86 -19.21 24.77
C ASP A 18 -2.68 -19.45 23.83
N LYS A 19 -1.62 -18.68 23.98
CA LYS A 19 -0.49 -18.66 23.05
C LYS A 19 0.85 -18.92 23.74
N VAL A 20 1.66 -19.79 23.14
CA VAL A 20 3.03 -20.03 23.61
C VAL A 20 3.89 -18.80 23.32
N TYR A 21 4.53 -18.27 24.34
CA TYR A 21 5.50 -17.18 24.24
C TYR A 21 6.93 -17.67 24.35
N ILE A 22 7.19 -18.65 25.24
CA ILE A 22 8.49 -19.32 25.37
C ILE A 22 8.22 -20.82 25.25
N LYS A 23 8.92 -21.48 24.35
CA LYS A 23 8.85 -22.93 24.16
C LYS A 23 9.41 -23.68 25.36
N SER A 24 9.11 -24.96 25.49
CA SER A 24 9.72 -25.83 26.53
C SER A 24 11.24 -25.95 26.43
N THR A 25 11.81 -25.63 25.26
CA THR A 25 13.26 -25.53 25.04
C THR A 25 13.89 -24.25 25.62
N GLY A 26 13.09 -23.31 26.13
CA GLY A 26 13.54 -21.98 26.58
C GLY A 26 13.65 -20.94 25.46
N GLU A 27 13.43 -21.31 24.20
CA GLU A 27 13.46 -20.38 23.07
C GLU A 27 12.17 -19.55 22.98
N PRO A 28 12.26 -18.24 22.67
CA PRO A 28 11.09 -17.43 22.42
C PRO A 28 10.41 -17.85 21.13
N THR A 29 9.07 -17.74 21.09
CA THR A 29 8.33 -17.68 19.82
C THR A 29 8.39 -16.28 19.27
N TYR A 30 8.03 -16.07 17.99
CA TYR A 30 8.01 -14.74 17.35
C TYR A 30 7.15 -13.71 18.11
N ARG A 31 6.11 -14.16 18.83
CA ARG A 31 5.22 -13.27 19.60
C ARG A 31 5.93 -12.53 20.73
N LEU A 32 6.91 -13.14 21.36
CA LEU A 32 7.62 -12.51 22.47
C LEU A 32 8.48 -11.32 22.02
N PRO A 33 9.39 -11.47 21.05
CA PRO A 33 10.17 -10.34 20.54
C PRO A 33 9.28 -9.27 19.89
N ASP A 34 8.19 -9.64 19.19
CA ASP A 34 7.26 -8.67 18.62
C ASP A 34 6.58 -7.85 19.72
N THR A 35 6.10 -8.48 20.78
CA THR A 35 5.50 -7.78 21.92
C THR A 35 6.52 -6.85 22.60
N ALA A 36 7.76 -7.32 22.79
CA ALA A 36 8.82 -6.54 23.40
C ALA A 36 9.19 -5.30 22.54
N TYR A 37 9.26 -5.48 21.23
CA TYR A 37 9.55 -4.40 20.31
C TYR A 37 8.43 -3.36 20.25
N HIS A 38 7.17 -3.80 20.25
CA HIS A 38 6.02 -2.87 20.30
C HIS A 38 5.98 -2.10 21.63
N LYS A 39 6.32 -2.74 22.77
CA LYS A 39 6.50 -2.04 24.03
C LYS A 39 7.57 -0.95 23.92
N ASP A 40 8.70 -1.25 23.24
CA ASP A 40 9.74 -0.24 23.00
C ASP A 40 9.22 0.91 22.11
N LYS A 41 8.49 0.62 21.01
CA LYS A 41 7.87 1.63 20.18
C LYS A 41 6.97 2.57 20.99
N ILE A 42 6.10 2.01 21.86
CA ILE A 42 5.21 2.80 22.71
C ILE A 42 6.02 3.69 23.67
N ASN A 43 7.08 3.14 24.29
CA ASN A 43 7.91 3.89 25.22
C ASN A 43 8.69 5.04 24.57
N ARG A 44 8.91 4.99 23.25
CA ARG A 44 9.51 6.09 22.47
C ARG A 44 8.57 7.28 22.30
N GLY A 45 7.29 7.15 22.64
CA GLY A 45 6.35 8.27 22.72
C GLY A 45 5.85 8.81 21.38
N PHE A 46 5.71 7.96 20.37
CA PHE A 46 5.10 8.36 19.11
C PHE A 46 3.58 8.56 19.25
N ASP A 47 3.05 9.60 18.63
CA ASP A 47 1.61 9.89 18.57
C ASP A 47 0.86 8.86 17.72
N LEU A 48 1.53 8.31 16.70
CA LEU A 48 1.01 7.27 15.82
C LEU A 48 2.11 6.26 15.48
N ILE A 49 1.79 4.99 15.65
CA ILE A 49 2.62 3.86 15.22
C ILE A 49 1.86 3.16 14.09
N VAL A 50 2.50 3.04 12.93
CA VAL A 50 1.92 2.33 11.79
C VAL A 50 2.76 1.09 11.51
N ASP A 51 2.14 -0.07 11.62
CA ASP A 51 2.75 -1.35 11.28
C ASP A 51 2.18 -1.87 9.96
N VAL A 52 3.05 -2.16 9.03
CA VAL A 52 2.70 -2.69 7.71
C VAL A 52 3.09 -4.16 7.65
N PHE A 53 2.09 -5.03 7.52
CA PHE A 53 2.28 -6.48 7.49
C PHE A 53 1.70 -7.11 6.24
N GLY A 54 2.22 -8.27 5.86
CA GLY A 54 1.55 -9.16 4.92
C GLY A 54 0.24 -9.73 5.51
N ALA A 55 -0.67 -10.13 4.67
CA ALA A 55 -1.98 -10.68 5.08
C ALA A 55 -1.86 -11.96 5.91
N ASP A 56 -0.74 -12.67 5.82
CA ASP A 56 -0.41 -13.85 6.65
C ASP A 56 -0.24 -13.52 8.15
N HIS A 57 -0.03 -12.25 8.48
CA HIS A 57 0.02 -11.77 9.86
C HIS A 57 -1.35 -11.47 10.48
N ALA A 58 -2.45 -11.57 9.71
CA ALA A 58 -3.80 -11.23 10.19
C ALA A 58 -4.20 -11.95 11.50
N ASP A 59 -3.75 -13.19 11.67
CA ASP A 59 -4.03 -13.99 12.87
C ASP A 59 -3.01 -13.80 13.99
N THR A 60 -1.89 -13.13 13.76
CA THR A 60 -0.79 -13.01 14.73
C THR A 60 -0.72 -11.66 15.42
N TYR A 61 -0.93 -10.56 14.71
CA TYR A 61 -0.85 -9.22 15.30
C TYR A 61 -1.89 -8.96 16.41
N PRO A 62 -3.15 -9.52 16.38
CA PRO A 62 -4.07 -9.32 17.49
C PRO A 62 -3.59 -9.90 18.82
N ASP A 63 -2.82 -11.01 18.78
CA ASP A 63 -2.23 -11.60 19.96
C ASP A 63 -1.22 -10.65 20.61
N VAL A 64 -0.41 -9.94 19.80
CA VAL A 64 0.58 -8.97 20.25
C VAL A 64 -0.11 -7.76 20.89
N LEU A 65 -1.13 -7.19 20.23
CA LEU A 65 -1.90 -6.07 20.78
C LEU A 65 -2.59 -6.45 22.10
N SER A 66 -3.16 -7.65 22.16
CA SER A 66 -3.81 -8.17 23.36
C SER A 66 -2.79 -8.29 24.53
N ALA A 67 -1.59 -8.79 24.24
CA ALA A 67 -0.54 -8.91 25.26
C ALA A 67 -0.04 -7.53 25.76
N LEU A 68 0.08 -6.54 24.86
CA LEU A 68 0.45 -5.18 25.23
C LEU A 68 -0.62 -4.54 26.15
N ASN A 69 -1.91 -4.72 25.81
CA ASN A 69 -3.02 -4.26 26.68
C ASN A 69 -2.99 -4.95 28.06
N ALA A 70 -2.67 -6.25 28.10
CA ALA A 70 -2.54 -6.98 29.37
C ALA A 70 -1.35 -6.49 30.21
N LEU A 71 -0.33 -5.90 29.59
CA LEU A 71 0.78 -5.21 30.25
C LEU A 71 0.43 -3.78 30.69
N GLY A 72 -0.82 -3.32 30.51
CA GLY A 72 -1.28 -1.97 30.85
C GLY A 72 -0.84 -0.90 29.87
N LEU A 73 -0.40 -1.28 28.65
CA LEU A 73 0.01 -0.34 27.63
C LEU A 73 -1.16 0.05 26.73
N ASN A 74 -1.22 1.33 26.36
CA ASN A 74 -2.24 1.84 25.45
C ASN A 74 -1.86 1.50 24.01
N THR A 75 -2.74 0.78 23.29
CA THR A 75 -2.52 0.38 21.88
C THR A 75 -3.37 1.17 20.88
N HIS A 76 -4.17 2.14 21.31
CA HIS A 76 -5.08 2.89 20.43
C HIS A 76 -4.38 3.68 19.33
N HIS A 77 -3.12 4.05 19.54
CA HIS A 77 -2.29 4.77 18.58
C HIS A 77 -1.50 3.84 17.65
N ILE A 78 -1.70 2.51 17.74
CA ILE A 78 -1.10 1.54 16.82
C ILE A 78 -2.10 1.24 15.70
N LYS A 79 -1.74 1.57 14.47
CA LYS A 79 -2.52 1.29 13.27
C LYS A 79 -1.87 0.15 12.48
N ILE A 80 -2.62 -0.89 12.21
CA ILE A 80 -2.14 -2.05 11.44
C ILE A 80 -2.65 -1.92 10.01
N LEU A 81 -1.73 -1.99 9.06
CA LEU A 81 -2.03 -2.05 7.63
C LEU A 81 -1.65 -3.44 7.12
N LEU A 82 -2.64 -4.17 6.63
CA LEU A 82 -2.44 -5.51 6.06
C LEU A 82 -2.45 -5.43 4.54
N TYR A 83 -1.36 -5.88 3.92
CA TYR A 83 -1.23 -5.95 2.47
C TYR A 83 -1.38 -7.38 1.98
N GLN A 84 -2.19 -7.56 0.95
CA GLN A 84 -2.26 -8.82 0.22
C GLN A 84 -0.96 -9.08 -0.55
N PHE A 85 -0.72 -10.36 -0.85
CA PHE A 85 0.46 -10.76 -1.61
C PHE A 85 0.47 -10.15 -3.00
N VAL A 86 1.68 -9.80 -3.44
CA VAL A 86 1.95 -9.40 -4.83
C VAL A 86 2.53 -10.61 -5.57
N THR A 87 1.92 -10.95 -6.70
CA THR A 87 2.44 -11.95 -7.61
C THR A 87 3.08 -11.24 -8.80
N LEU A 88 4.34 -11.52 -9.10
CA LEU A 88 4.95 -11.04 -10.33
C LEU A 88 4.60 -12.00 -11.49
N ILE A 89 4.22 -11.41 -12.63
CA ILE A 89 3.92 -12.15 -13.86
C ILE A 89 4.90 -11.69 -14.95
N ARG A 90 5.46 -12.63 -15.68
CA ARG A 90 6.31 -12.40 -16.86
C ARG A 90 5.99 -13.45 -17.91
N ASP A 91 5.83 -13.04 -19.17
CA ASP A 91 5.43 -13.91 -20.28
C ASP A 91 4.11 -14.68 -19.98
N GLY A 92 3.19 -14.06 -19.26
CA GLY A 92 1.90 -14.66 -18.84
C GLY A 92 2.01 -15.69 -17.72
N GLU A 93 3.20 -15.95 -17.19
CA GLU A 93 3.43 -16.93 -16.13
C GLU A 93 3.89 -16.28 -14.81
N LYS A 94 3.56 -16.93 -13.68
CA LYS A 94 4.02 -16.48 -12.37
C LYS A 94 5.54 -16.67 -12.23
N VAL A 95 6.23 -15.57 -11.89
CA VAL A 95 7.64 -15.63 -11.55
C VAL A 95 7.82 -16.41 -10.25
N LYS A 96 8.49 -17.54 -10.31
CA LYS A 96 8.78 -18.36 -9.13
C LYS A 96 9.92 -17.73 -8.36
N MET A 97 9.63 -17.29 -7.13
CA MET A 97 10.63 -16.75 -6.22
C MET A 97 10.95 -17.75 -5.11
N SER A 98 12.22 -17.88 -4.76
CA SER A 98 12.68 -18.77 -3.70
C SER A 98 13.78 -18.12 -2.88
N THR A 99 13.46 -17.79 -1.63
CA THR A 99 14.45 -17.26 -0.67
C THR A 99 15.60 -18.22 -0.42
N ARG A 100 15.34 -19.54 -0.50
CA ARG A 100 16.37 -20.58 -0.27
C ARG A 100 17.39 -20.67 -1.40
N LYS A 101 16.99 -20.28 -2.64
CA LYS A 101 17.86 -20.31 -3.82
C LYS A 101 18.41 -18.92 -4.18
N ALA A 102 18.11 -17.89 -3.39
CA ALA A 102 18.41 -16.49 -3.71
C ALA A 102 17.87 -16.05 -5.11
N ASP A 103 16.79 -16.69 -5.56
CA ASP A 103 16.13 -16.42 -6.82
C ASP A 103 14.86 -15.61 -6.51
N PHE A 104 15.01 -14.29 -6.46
CA PHE A 104 13.92 -13.36 -6.21
C PHE A 104 14.19 -12.04 -6.95
N VAL A 105 13.14 -11.40 -7.38
CA VAL A 105 13.17 -10.04 -7.94
C VAL A 105 13.09 -9.05 -6.80
N THR A 106 14.10 -8.21 -6.66
CA THR A 106 14.11 -7.16 -5.63
C THR A 106 13.32 -5.94 -6.08
N LEU A 107 12.99 -5.05 -5.16
CA LEU A 107 12.40 -3.76 -5.50
C LEU A 107 13.37 -2.93 -6.37
N ASP A 108 14.67 -2.99 -6.07
CA ASP A 108 15.69 -2.29 -6.86
C ASP A 108 15.74 -2.81 -8.29
N ASP A 109 15.59 -4.11 -8.51
CA ASP A 109 15.50 -4.68 -9.86
C ASP A 109 14.29 -4.13 -10.61
N LEU A 110 13.12 -4.06 -9.97
CA LEU A 110 11.91 -3.47 -10.57
C LEU A 110 12.09 -1.98 -10.89
N LEU A 111 12.68 -1.22 -9.96
CA LEU A 111 12.92 0.22 -10.17
C LEU A 111 13.91 0.46 -11.32
N ASN A 112 14.95 -0.36 -11.43
CA ASN A 112 15.93 -0.27 -12.52
C ASN A 112 15.34 -0.69 -13.88
N GLU A 113 14.46 -1.69 -13.88
CA GLU A 113 13.85 -2.23 -15.10
C GLU A 113 12.70 -1.36 -15.64
N LEU A 114 11.86 -0.81 -14.76
CA LEU A 114 10.60 -0.15 -15.13
C LEU A 114 10.57 1.36 -14.84
N GLY A 115 11.41 1.83 -13.93
CA GLY A 115 11.36 3.19 -13.43
C GLY A 115 10.34 3.39 -12.29
N ILE A 116 10.57 4.45 -11.51
CA ILE A 116 9.85 4.71 -10.27
C ILE A 116 8.35 4.97 -10.47
N ASP A 117 7.97 5.69 -11.52
CA ASP A 117 6.58 6.07 -11.77
C ASP A 117 5.71 4.86 -12.05
N ILE A 118 6.21 3.94 -12.89
CA ILE A 118 5.51 2.71 -13.24
C ILE A 118 5.35 1.83 -12.01
N VAL A 119 6.45 1.58 -11.28
CA VAL A 119 6.42 0.72 -10.09
C VAL A 119 5.44 1.28 -9.07
N ARG A 120 5.53 2.57 -8.71
CA ARG A 120 4.61 3.19 -7.76
C ARG A 120 3.16 3.12 -8.20
N TYR A 121 2.87 3.43 -9.46
CA TYR A 121 1.50 3.40 -9.96
C TYR A 121 0.90 1.99 -9.86
N PHE A 122 1.62 0.96 -10.32
CA PHE A 122 1.13 -0.42 -10.27
C PHE A 122 0.88 -0.90 -8.85
N PHE A 123 1.71 -0.50 -7.88
CA PHE A 123 1.49 -0.87 -6.48
C PHE A 123 0.28 -0.17 -5.86
N ILE A 124 0.01 1.10 -6.21
CA ILE A 124 -1.10 1.87 -5.62
C ILE A 124 -2.42 1.77 -6.39
N MET A 125 -2.42 1.24 -7.62
CA MET A 125 -3.65 1.11 -8.42
C MET A 125 -4.66 0.09 -7.85
N ARG A 126 -4.22 -0.74 -6.93
CA ARG A 126 -5.06 -1.69 -6.19
C ARG A 126 -5.10 -1.33 -4.72
N SER A 127 -6.24 -1.58 -4.08
CA SER A 127 -6.33 -1.45 -2.64
C SER A 127 -5.43 -2.49 -1.95
N MET A 128 -4.92 -2.16 -0.76
CA MET A 128 -4.06 -3.06 0.01
C MET A 128 -4.71 -4.41 0.34
N ASN A 129 -6.04 -4.47 0.36
CA ASN A 129 -6.80 -5.69 0.64
C ASN A 129 -7.01 -6.57 -0.59
N SER A 130 -6.63 -6.10 -1.77
CA SER A 130 -6.77 -6.82 -3.04
C SER A 130 -5.46 -7.45 -3.46
N HIS A 131 -5.52 -8.68 -3.94
CA HIS A 131 -4.36 -9.33 -4.56
C HIS A 131 -3.89 -8.53 -5.77
N LEU A 132 -2.59 -8.32 -5.90
CA LEU A 132 -1.98 -7.64 -7.03
C LEU A 132 -1.18 -8.66 -7.86
N ASP A 133 -1.65 -8.92 -9.07
CA ASP A 133 -0.84 -9.53 -10.12
C ASP A 133 -0.09 -8.39 -10.83
N PHE A 134 1.20 -8.28 -10.56
CA PHE A 134 2.08 -7.28 -11.17
C PHE A 134 2.63 -7.84 -12.47
N ASP A 135 2.02 -7.45 -13.57
CA ASP A 135 2.40 -7.87 -14.92
C ASP A 135 3.55 -7.01 -15.43
N LEU A 136 4.74 -7.62 -15.53
CA LEU A 136 5.97 -6.96 -15.96
C LEU A 136 5.94 -6.59 -17.46
N ASP A 137 5.23 -7.38 -18.26
CA ASP A 137 5.14 -7.15 -19.70
C ASP A 137 4.19 -5.97 -19.98
N LEU A 138 3.05 -5.94 -19.29
CA LEU A 138 2.15 -4.79 -19.33
C LEU A 138 2.83 -3.52 -18.79
N ALA A 139 3.63 -3.65 -17.75
CA ALA A 139 4.34 -2.51 -17.16
C ALA A 139 5.38 -1.88 -18.09
N LYS A 140 5.94 -2.68 -19.05
CA LYS A 140 6.87 -2.23 -20.09
C LYS A 140 6.19 -1.74 -21.36
N ASP A 141 4.93 -2.08 -21.55
CA ASP A 141 4.19 -1.72 -22.76
C ASP A 141 4.08 -0.19 -22.89
N GLN A 142 4.44 0.32 -24.06
CA GLN A 142 4.35 1.75 -24.39
C GLN A 142 3.11 2.04 -25.25
N SER A 143 2.02 1.35 -24.98
CA SER A 143 0.73 1.55 -25.64
C SER A 143 -0.35 1.96 -24.64
N ASP A 144 -1.54 2.21 -25.14
CA ASP A 144 -2.73 2.56 -24.35
C ASP A 144 -3.18 1.45 -23.38
N ASN A 145 -2.63 0.23 -23.51
CA ASN A 145 -2.86 -0.86 -22.57
C ASN A 145 -2.19 -0.60 -21.22
N ASN A 146 -1.04 0.09 -21.21
CA ASN A 146 -0.35 0.48 -19.98
C ASN A 146 -0.98 1.75 -19.40
N PRO A 147 -1.62 1.68 -18.21
CA PRO A 147 -2.31 2.84 -17.64
C PRO A 147 -1.35 3.99 -17.30
N VAL A 148 -0.10 3.71 -16.98
CA VAL A 148 0.92 4.74 -16.69
C VAL A 148 1.31 5.48 -17.96
N PHE A 149 1.58 4.73 -19.03
CA PHE A 149 1.89 5.31 -20.32
C PHE A 149 0.74 6.17 -20.84
N TYR A 150 -0.49 5.68 -20.72
CA TYR A 150 -1.70 6.42 -21.11
C TYR A 150 -1.83 7.74 -20.34
N LEU A 151 -1.60 7.70 -19.02
CA LEU A 151 -1.64 8.90 -18.17
C LEU A 151 -0.54 9.91 -18.55
N GLN A 152 0.69 9.43 -18.73
CA GLN A 152 1.84 10.27 -19.13
C GLN A 152 1.62 10.86 -20.53
N TYR A 153 1.09 10.07 -21.46
CA TYR A 153 0.73 10.54 -22.79
C TYR A 153 -0.32 11.65 -22.77
N ALA A 154 -1.40 11.47 -21.96
CA ALA A 154 -2.41 12.49 -21.80
C ALA A 154 -1.81 13.79 -21.24
N TYR A 155 -0.96 13.72 -20.23
CA TYR A 155 -0.26 14.87 -19.67
C TYR A 155 0.62 15.57 -20.71
N ALA A 156 1.46 14.82 -21.42
CA ALA A 156 2.33 15.37 -22.46
C ALA A 156 1.52 16.06 -23.58
N ARG A 157 0.36 15.47 -23.94
CA ARG A 157 -0.53 16.06 -24.93
C ARG A 157 -1.15 17.38 -24.46
N ILE A 158 -1.57 17.47 -23.20
CA ILE A 158 -2.09 18.71 -22.60
C ILE A 158 -1.00 19.79 -22.61
N CYS A 159 0.22 19.46 -22.18
CA CYS A 159 1.35 20.39 -22.19
C CYS A 159 1.63 20.92 -23.61
N ASN A 160 1.60 20.04 -24.61
CA ASN A 160 1.80 20.43 -26.01
C ASN A 160 0.69 21.34 -26.54
N ILE A 161 -0.58 21.10 -26.16
CA ILE A 161 -1.70 21.96 -26.54
C ILE A 161 -1.50 23.37 -25.95
N ILE A 162 -1.16 23.46 -24.67
CA ILE A 162 -0.91 24.73 -23.99
C ILE A 162 0.25 25.48 -24.66
N LYS A 163 1.36 24.79 -24.93
CA LYS A 163 2.52 25.36 -25.60
C LYS A 163 2.16 25.87 -26.99
N HIS A 164 1.46 25.05 -27.79
CA HIS A 164 1.06 25.43 -29.12
C HIS A 164 0.13 26.66 -29.10
N GLY A 165 -0.81 26.72 -28.15
CA GLY A 165 -1.66 27.90 -27.95
C GLY A 165 -0.84 29.16 -27.67
N ALA A 166 0.14 29.06 -26.76
CA ALA A 166 1.03 30.18 -26.45
C ALA A 166 1.86 30.65 -27.67
N ASP A 167 2.37 29.71 -28.49
CA ASP A 167 3.09 30.00 -29.74
C ASP A 167 2.21 30.71 -30.77
N GLN A 168 0.89 30.50 -30.72
CA GLN A 168 -0.11 31.19 -31.56
C GLN A 168 -0.60 32.51 -30.95
N GLY A 169 -0.04 32.93 -29.81
CA GLY A 169 -0.42 34.19 -29.14
C GLY A 169 -1.60 34.07 -28.18
N PHE A 170 -2.16 32.88 -27.97
CA PHE A 170 -3.19 32.66 -26.96
C PHE A 170 -2.55 32.64 -25.56
N GLN A 171 -3.17 33.35 -24.63
CA GLN A 171 -2.75 33.35 -23.23
C GLN A 171 -3.84 32.65 -22.38
N LEU A 172 -3.38 31.82 -21.44
CA LEU A 172 -4.28 31.29 -20.41
C LEU A 172 -4.81 32.45 -19.56
N THR A 173 -6.10 32.49 -19.35
CA THR A 173 -6.78 33.50 -18.53
C THR A 173 -7.78 32.84 -17.63
N ASP A 174 -7.94 33.36 -16.41
CA ASP A 174 -8.98 32.95 -15.47
C ASP A 174 -10.34 33.58 -15.83
N ASN A 175 -10.34 34.58 -16.74
CA ASN A 175 -11.53 35.24 -17.19
C ASN A 175 -12.00 34.65 -18.54
N PHE A 176 -12.82 33.59 -18.45
CA PHE A 176 -13.46 32.96 -19.61
C PHE A 176 -14.95 32.74 -19.31
N ASP A 177 -15.73 32.65 -20.38
CA ASP A 177 -17.16 32.32 -20.28
C ASP A 177 -17.34 30.79 -20.27
N PRO A 178 -17.66 30.17 -19.12
CA PRO A 178 -17.87 28.72 -19.07
C PRO A 178 -19.11 28.28 -19.85
N GLY A 179 -20.02 29.16 -20.19
CA GLY A 179 -21.20 28.88 -21.03
C GLY A 179 -20.85 28.49 -22.47
N LEU A 180 -19.59 28.77 -22.90
CA LEU A 180 -19.09 28.34 -24.22
C LEU A 180 -18.70 26.84 -24.24
N LEU A 181 -18.59 26.19 -23.08
CA LEU A 181 -18.26 24.77 -22.94
C LEU A 181 -19.55 23.97 -22.82
N ASP A 182 -20.26 23.79 -23.90
CA ASP A 182 -21.61 23.18 -23.96
C ASP A 182 -21.64 21.75 -24.53
N LYS A 183 -20.51 21.28 -25.09
CA LYS A 183 -20.46 19.95 -25.69
C LYS A 183 -20.43 18.88 -24.61
N GLU A 184 -21.01 17.72 -24.90
CA GLU A 184 -21.16 16.61 -23.98
C GLU A 184 -19.82 16.21 -23.29
N ASN A 185 -18.73 16.13 -24.06
CA ASN A 185 -17.42 15.76 -23.53
C ASN A 185 -16.82 16.86 -22.65
N GLU A 186 -17.05 18.12 -22.96
CA GLU A 186 -16.60 19.26 -22.15
C GLU A 186 -17.31 19.27 -20.80
N VAL A 187 -18.64 19.09 -20.81
CA VAL A 187 -19.45 19.00 -19.60
C VAL A 187 -19.05 17.78 -18.73
N LYS A 188 -18.78 16.64 -19.37
CA LYS A 188 -18.29 15.44 -18.64
C LYS A 188 -16.95 15.73 -17.96
N LEU A 189 -16.02 16.35 -18.66
CA LEU A 189 -14.70 16.69 -18.11
C LEU A 189 -14.84 17.69 -16.95
N MET A 190 -15.63 18.74 -17.09
CA MET A 190 -15.88 19.71 -16.00
C MET A 190 -16.46 19.04 -14.76
N LYS A 191 -17.43 18.13 -14.92
CA LYS A 191 -17.99 17.35 -13.80
C LYS A 191 -16.94 16.48 -13.11
N LEU A 192 -16.07 15.83 -13.89
CA LEU A 192 -15.00 15.01 -13.35
C LEU A 192 -14.01 15.86 -12.55
N MET A 193 -13.62 17.01 -13.09
CA MET A 193 -12.72 17.95 -12.42
C MET A 193 -13.34 18.54 -11.15
N SER A 194 -14.63 18.84 -11.15
CA SER A 194 -15.35 19.37 -9.97
C SER A 194 -15.43 18.37 -8.82
N ASN A 195 -15.35 17.06 -9.11
CA ASN A 195 -15.32 15.99 -8.08
C ASN A 195 -13.92 15.74 -7.52
N PHE A 196 -12.88 16.27 -8.14
CA PHE A 196 -11.50 16.02 -7.72
C PHE A 196 -11.22 16.42 -6.26
N PRO A 197 -11.65 17.59 -5.74
CA PRO A 197 -11.47 17.95 -4.34
C PRO A 197 -12.12 16.96 -3.36
N VAL A 198 -13.32 16.47 -3.69
CA VAL A 198 -14.03 15.46 -2.87
C VAL A 198 -13.25 14.15 -2.84
N THR A 199 -12.72 13.71 -3.99
CA THR A 199 -11.88 12.52 -4.08
C THR A 199 -10.62 12.68 -3.23
N MET A 200 -9.97 13.85 -3.27
CA MET A 200 -8.77 14.12 -2.47
C MET A 200 -9.06 14.08 -0.97
N HIS A 201 -10.18 14.61 -0.51
CA HIS A 201 -10.59 14.49 0.89
C HIS A 201 -10.77 13.03 1.31
N THR A 202 -11.43 12.22 0.49
CA THR A 202 -11.65 10.79 0.77
C THR A 202 -10.33 9.99 0.87
N VAL A 203 -9.29 10.42 0.17
CA VAL A 203 -7.97 9.76 0.21
C VAL A 203 -7.17 10.15 1.46
N LEU A 204 -7.45 11.33 2.05
CA LEU A 204 -6.75 11.86 3.22
C LEU A 204 -7.34 11.38 4.55
N ASP A 205 -8.59 10.92 4.55
CA ASP A 205 -9.31 10.35 5.70
C ASP A 205 -9.00 8.84 5.87
#